data_001c0af6b376afba8727725865b984aa
#
_entry.id   001c0af6b376afba8727725865b984aa
#
_cell.length_a   1.000
_cell.length_b   1.000
_cell.length_c   1.000
_cell.angle_alpha   90.00
_cell.angle_beta   90.00
_cell.angle_gamma   90.00
#
_symmetry.space_group_name_H-M   'P 1'
#
loop_
_entity.id
_entity.type
_entity.pdbx_description
1 polymer ?
#
loop_
_entity_poly.entity_id
_entity_poly.type
_entity_poly.pdbx_seq_one_letter_code
_entity_poly.pdbx_strand_id
1 'polypeptide(L)'
;EPNLIEVAYGLADKHDAVFIGIGATKSKVAKIAGENASNVYPAMEYLTAIQRKNFASSYDKKFDFKDLDVVVIGGGDTAMDCVRTAKREGAKNVTCLYRRDAHNMPGSVKEYKNAIEEGVEFVFHASPKEVILGDNGKAVGIHMAKTVLGAKDESGRQKMEEVKGGDFNVNADAIIMALGFDP
;
A
#
# COMPACT_ATOMS: atom_id res chain seq x y z
N GLU A 1 -16.87 -14.58 -14.23
CA GLU A 1 -16.97 -14.83 -12.79
C GLU A 1 -18.43 -14.73 -12.38
N PRO A 2 -18.96 -15.63 -11.53
CA PRO A 2 -20.35 -15.58 -11.12
C PRO A 2 -20.64 -14.28 -10.36
N ASN A 3 -21.80 -13.68 -10.62
CA ASN A 3 -22.25 -12.50 -9.91
C ASN A 3 -22.45 -12.85 -8.42
N LEU A 4 -21.80 -12.12 -7.52
CA LEU A 4 -21.88 -12.34 -6.07
C LEU A 4 -23.32 -12.37 -5.53
N ILE A 5 -24.22 -11.59 -6.15
CA ILE A 5 -25.64 -11.55 -5.78
C ILE A 5 -26.30 -12.89 -6.11
N GLU A 6 -26.05 -13.47 -7.29
CA GLU A 6 -26.58 -14.78 -7.69
C GLU A 6 -26.06 -15.91 -6.80
N VAL A 7 -24.77 -15.85 -6.43
CA VAL A 7 -24.17 -16.78 -5.46
C VAL A 7 -24.84 -16.67 -4.10
N ALA A 8 -25.07 -15.45 -3.61
CA ALA A 8 -25.71 -15.22 -2.31
C ALA A 8 -27.15 -15.73 -2.29
N TYR A 9 -27.95 -15.49 -3.34
CA TYR A 9 -29.29 -16.04 -3.46
C TYR A 9 -29.30 -17.58 -3.55
N GLY A 10 -28.40 -18.15 -4.35
CA GLY A 10 -28.29 -19.62 -4.47
C GLY A 10 -27.84 -20.31 -3.16
N LEU A 11 -27.15 -19.60 -2.27
CA LEU A 11 -26.85 -20.07 -0.92
C LEU A 11 -28.04 -19.89 0.03
N ALA A 12 -28.78 -18.78 -0.06
CA ALA A 12 -29.94 -18.53 0.78
C ALA A 12 -31.06 -19.58 0.57
N ASP A 13 -31.18 -20.11 -0.64
CA ASP A 13 -32.15 -21.20 -0.95
C ASP A 13 -31.79 -22.55 -0.27
N LYS A 14 -30.57 -22.71 0.21
CA LYS A 14 -30.02 -23.97 0.76
C LYS A 14 -29.69 -23.90 2.25
N HIS A 15 -29.72 -22.70 2.85
CA HIS A 15 -29.30 -22.48 4.22
C HIS A 15 -30.28 -21.54 4.93
N ASP A 16 -30.51 -21.78 6.22
CA ASP A 16 -31.39 -20.94 7.08
C ASP A 16 -30.84 -19.51 7.27
N ALA A 17 -29.52 -19.33 7.14
CA ALA A 17 -28.85 -18.03 7.20
C ALA A 17 -27.56 -18.03 6.38
N VAL A 18 -27.24 -16.89 5.77
CA VAL A 18 -26.01 -16.68 4.99
C VAL A 18 -25.30 -15.45 5.54
N PHE A 19 -24.06 -15.61 5.97
CA PHE A 19 -23.19 -14.51 6.37
C PHE A 19 -22.31 -14.09 5.19
N ILE A 20 -22.37 -12.81 4.80
CA ILE A 20 -21.57 -12.25 3.70
C ILE A 20 -20.41 -11.44 4.29
N GLY A 21 -19.21 -12.00 4.27
CA GLY A 21 -17.99 -11.40 4.81
C GLY A 21 -16.92 -11.17 3.74
N ILE A 22 -17.29 -10.53 2.62
CA ILE A 22 -16.42 -10.37 1.44
C ILE A 22 -15.41 -9.20 1.56
N GLY A 23 -15.59 -8.31 2.53
CA GLY A 23 -14.75 -7.13 2.70
C GLY A 23 -14.85 -6.12 1.54
N ALA A 24 -13.97 -5.13 1.56
CA ALA A 24 -13.80 -4.15 0.49
C ALA A 24 -12.52 -4.47 -0.28
N THR A 25 -12.61 -4.68 -1.59
CA THR A 25 -11.47 -5.11 -2.43
C THR A 25 -11.00 -4.06 -3.41
N LYS A 26 -11.78 -2.98 -3.62
CA LYS A 26 -11.43 -1.91 -4.54
C LYS A 26 -10.41 -0.95 -3.89
N SER A 27 -9.16 -1.04 -4.34
CA SER A 27 -8.10 -0.16 -3.84
C SER A 27 -8.33 1.30 -4.23
N LYS A 28 -8.07 2.19 -3.29
CA LYS A 28 -8.01 3.62 -3.56
C LYS A 28 -6.79 3.96 -4.40
N VAL A 29 -6.96 4.92 -5.31
CA VAL A 29 -5.90 5.48 -6.14
C VAL A 29 -5.38 6.79 -5.54
N ALA A 30 -4.10 7.09 -5.73
CA ALA A 30 -3.49 8.33 -5.24
C ALA A 30 -3.91 9.56 -6.05
N LYS A 31 -4.27 9.36 -7.33
CA LYS A 31 -4.58 10.40 -8.32
C LYS A 31 -3.39 11.34 -8.55
N ILE A 32 -2.19 10.78 -8.62
CA ILE A 32 -0.94 11.48 -8.90
C ILE A 32 -0.40 11.11 -10.27
N ALA A 33 0.42 11.98 -10.86
CA ALA A 33 1.07 11.71 -12.12
C ALA A 33 1.97 10.46 -12.01
N GLY A 34 2.00 9.64 -13.05
CA GLY A 34 2.84 8.44 -13.12
C GLY A 34 2.37 7.23 -12.31
N GLU A 35 1.26 7.30 -11.57
CA GLU A 35 0.77 6.18 -10.74
C GLU A 35 0.37 4.92 -11.55
N ASN A 36 0.18 5.06 -12.87
CA ASN A 36 -0.14 3.95 -13.77
C ASN A 36 1.10 3.29 -14.40
N ALA A 37 2.32 3.62 -13.95
CA ALA A 37 3.53 2.97 -14.42
C ALA A 37 3.51 1.47 -14.13
N SER A 38 4.12 0.66 -15.00
CA SER A 38 4.01 -0.80 -14.98
C SER A 38 4.62 -1.49 -13.75
N ASN A 39 5.40 -0.76 -12.95
CA ASN A 39 6.00 -1.19 -11.69
C ASN A 39 5.46 -0.40 -10.48
N VAL A 40 4.26 0.17 -10.63
CA VAL A 40 3.44 0.72 -9.53
C VAL A 40 2.23 -0.19 -9.35
N TYR A 41 2.05 -0.73 -8.18
CA TYR A 41 1.09 -1.80 -7.92
C TYR A 41 0.09 -1.46 -6.82
N PRO A 42 -1.19 -1.79 -6.97
CA PRO A 42 -2.12 -1.83 -5.85
C PRO A 42 -1.69 -2.91 -4.84
N ALA A 43 -1.80 -2.61 -3.55
CA ALA A 43 -1.40 -3.51 -2.47
C ALA A 43 -2.02 -4.91 -2.59
N MET A 44 -3.33 -5.00 -2.91
CA MET A 44 -4.01 -6.29 -3.03
C MET A 44 -3.55 -7.14 -4.21
N GLU A 45 -3.14 -6.52 -5.31
CA GLU A 45 -2.55 -7.28 -6.42
C GLU A 45 -1.25 -7.94 -5.99
N TYR A 46 -0.38 -7.18 -5.33
CA TYR A 46 0.88 -7.69 -4.81
C TYR A 46 0.67 -8.83 -3.80
N LEU A 47 -0.11 -8.58 -2.74
CA LEU A 47 -0.35 -9.57 -1.69
C LEU A 47 -1.02 -10.85 -2.24
N THR A 48 -1.99 -10.70 -3.15
CA THR A 48 -2.64 -11.84 -3.81
C THR A 48 -1.66 -12.63 -4.65
N ALA A 49 -0.76 -11.97 -5.39
CA ALA A 49 0.25 -12.63 -6.20
C ALA A 49 1.22 -13.45 -5.33
N ILE A 50 1.67 -12.91 -4.20
CA ILE A 50 2.55 -13.63 -3.27
C ILE A 50 1.82 -14.81 -2.61
N GLN A 51 0.55 -14.66 -2.24
CA GLN A 51 -0.24 -15.79 -1.73
C GLN A 51 -0.38 -16.91 -2.79
N ARG A 52 -0.64 -16.55 -4.04
CA ARG A 52 -0.68 -17.54 -5.15
C ARG A 52 0.67 -18.24 -5.35
N LYS A 53 1.79 -17.52 -5.25
CA LYS A 53 3.13 -18.10 -5.26
C LYS A 53 3.29 -19.16 -4.16
N ASN A 54 2.90 -18.83 -2.94
CA ASN A 54 3.08 -19.68 -1.76
C ASN A 54 2.20 -20.94 -1.77
N PHE A 55 1.04 -20.87 -2.42
CA PHE A 55 0.09 -21.99 -2.52
C PHE A 55 0.12 -22.73 -3.88
N ALA A 56 1.25 -22.66 -4.59
CA ALA A 56 1.51 -23.37 -5.84
C ALA A 56 0.54 -23.09 -7.00
N SER A 57 -0.06 -21.90 -7.01
CA SER A 57 -0.81 -21.39 -8.16
C SER A 57 0.12 -20.64 -9.13
N SER A 58 -0.40 -20.18 -10.25
CA SER A 58 0.36 -19.37 -11.20
C SER A 58 0.95 -18.12 -10.53
N TYR A 59 2.24 -17.86 -10.72
CA TYR A 59 2.95 -16.70 -10.20
C TYR A 59 3.39 -15.78 -11.33
N ASP A 60 3.06 -14.50 -11.23
CA ASP A 60 3.52 -13.48 -12.17
C ASP A 60 4.84 -12.87 -11.65
N LYS A 61 5.93 -13.08 -12.42
CA LYS A 61 7.28 -12.61 -12.07
C LYS A 61 7.40 -11.10 -11.91
N LYS A 62 6.43 -10.31 -12.37
CA LYS A 62 6.43 -8.86 -12.17
C LYS A 62 6.38 -8.47 -10.67
N PHE A 63 5.94 -9.39 -9.80
CA PHE A 63 5.91 -9.21 -8.35
C PHE A 63 7.11 -9.80 -7.62
N ASP A 64 8.13 -10.25 -8.36
CA ASP A 64 9.41 -10.69 -7.76
C ASP A 64 10.27 -9.47 -7.47
N PHE A 65 10.30 -9.06 -6.21
CA PHE A 65 11.02 -7.88 -5.74
C PHE A 65 12.37 -8.20 -5.11
N LYS A 66 12.86 -9.43 -5.33
CA LYS A 66 14.18 -9.83 -4.81
C LYS A 66 15.25 -8.86 -5.31
N ASP A 67 16.11 -8.42 -4.39
CA ASP A 67 17.22 -7.48 -4.60
C ASP A 67 16.82 -6.08 -5.10
N LEU A 68 15.51 -5.73 -5.07
CA LEU A 68 15.00 -4.42 -5.47
C LEU A 68 14.80 -3.47 -4.28
N ASP A 69 14.83 -2.17 -4.57
CA ASP A 69 14.43 -1.10 -3.68
C ASP A 69 12.90 -0.89 -3.81
N VAL A 70 12.16 -1.24 -2.75
CA VAL A 70 10.68 -1.22 -2.72
C VAL A 70 10.18 -0.10 -1.84
N VAL A 71 9.28 0.71 -2.38
CA VAL A 71 8.57 1.75 -1.63
C VAL A 71 7.11 1.34 -1.46
N VAL A 72 6.60 1.44 -0.22
CA VAL A 72 5.18 1.23 0.10
C VAL A 72 4.59 2.53 0.62
N ILE A 73 3.47 2.96 0.06
CA ILE A 73 2.79 4.21 0.44
C ILE A 73 1.52 3.88 1.22
N GLY A 74 1.52 4.20 2.49
CA GLY A 74 0.40 3.95 3.39
C GLY A 74 0.82 3.72 4.82
N GLY A 75 -0.13 3.62 5.75
CA GLY A 75 0.15 3.44 7.18
C GLY A 75 -0.86 2.52 7.88
N GLY A 76 -1.71 1.82 7.14
CA GLY A 76 -2.65 0.83 7.67
C GLY A 76 -2.06 -0.59 7.71
N ASP A 77 -2.84 -1.54 8.22
CA ASP A 77 -2.40 -2.95 8.31
C ASP A 77 -2.03 -3.53 6.95
N THR A 78 -2.75 -3.18 5.88
CA THR A 78 -2.38 -3.58 4.50
C THR A 78 -0.99 -3.09 4.10
N ALA A 79 -0.58 -1.88 4.53
CA ALA A 79 0.77 -1.40 4.27
C ALA A 79 1.80 -2.21 5.08
N MET A 80 1.49 -2.54 6.34
CA MET A 80 2.35 -3.41 7.17
C MET A 80 2.51 -4.79 6.55
N ASP A 81 1.44 -5.39 6.03
CA ASP A 81 1.50 -6.66 5.30
C ASP A 81 2.40 -6.55 4.07
N CYS A 82 2.27 -5.46 3.28
CA CYS A 82 3.09 -5.25 2.09
C CYS A 82 4.58 -5.11 2.41
N VAL A 83 4.96 -4.25 3.38
CA VAL A 83 6.37 -4.02 3.70
C VAL A 83 7.04 -5.27 4.26
N ARG A 84 6.36 -5.99 5.16
CA ARG A 84 6.88 -7.23 5.74
C ARG A 84 6.99 -8.35 4.71
N THR A 85 5.97 -8.47 3.85
CA THR A 85 6.00 -9.43 2.75
C THR A 85 7.15 -9.12 1.79
N ALA A 86 7.33 -7.87 1.36
CA ALA A 86 8.42 -7.49 0.47
C ALA A 86 9.80 -7.79 1.10
N LYS A 87 9.97 -7.52 2.39
CA LYS A 87 11.21 -7.83 3.11
C LYS A 87 11.50 -9.33 3.15
N ARG A 88 10.50 -10.14 3.47
CA ARG A 88 10.61 -11.61 3.53
C ARG A 88 10.82 -12.25 2.16
N GLU A 89 10.29 -11.66 1.09
CA GLU A 89 10.52 -12.08 -0.30
C GLU A 89 11.90 -11.66 -0.84
N GLY A 90 12.73 -10.98 -0.03
CA GLY A 90 14.12 -10.69 -0.34
C GLY A 90 14.37 -9.34 -1.00
N ALA A 91 13.45 -8.39 -0.88
CA ALA A 91 13.71 -7.01 -1.30
C ALA A 91 14.96 -6.46 -0.58
N LYS A 92 15.82 -5.76 -1.32
CA LYS A 92 17.08 -5.20 -0.80
C LYS A 92 16.79 -4.16 0.28
N ASN A 93 16.02 -3.13 -0.08
CA ASN A 93 15.54 -2.13 0.85
C ASN A 93 14.02 -2.03 0.74
N VAL A 94 13.35 -1.83 1.88
CA VAL A 94 11.90 -1.59 1.92
C VAL A 94 11.66 -0.34 2.75
N THR A 95 11.06 0.68 2.12
CA THR A 95 10.74 1.96 2.76
C THR A 95 9.23 2.17 2.76
N CYS A 96 8.67 2.39 3.94
CA CYS A 96 7.28 2.76 4.14
C CYS A 96 7.14 4.29 4.24
N LEU A 97 6.38 4.89 3.34
CA LEU A 97 6.12 6.33 3.33
C LEU A 97 4.74 6.61 3.88
N TYR A 98 4.66 7.41 4.93
CA TYR A 98 3.41 7.76 5.55
C TYR A 98 3.27 9.28 5.78
N ARG A 99 2.11 9.80 5.42
CA ARG A 99 1.84 11.26 5.42
C ARG A 99 1.70 11.92 6.78
N ARG A 100 1.59 11.15 7.87
CA ARG A 100 1.55 11.62 9.27
C ARG A 100 2.72 11.03 10.06
N ASP A 101 2.66 11.11 11.36
CA ASP A 101 3.62 10.48 12.28
C ASP A 101 3.22 9.04 12.66
N ALA A 102 4.10 8.37 13.38
CA ALA A 102 3.89 7.01 13.85
C ALA A 102 2.67 6.88 14.80
N HIS A 103 2.37 7.91 15.60
CA HIS A 103 1.26 7.89 16.54
C HIS A 103 -0.09 7.92 15.82
N ASN A 104 -0.15 8.56 14.66
CA ASN A 104 -1.34 8.68 13.83
C ASN A 104 -1.49 7.56 12.78
N MET A 105 -0.61 6.54 12.80
CA MET A 105 -0.76 5.38 11.93
C MET A 105 -2.00 4.57 12.34
N PRO A 106 -2.90 4.23 11.38
CA PRO A 106 -4.06 3.40 11.67
C PRO A 106 -3.73 1.90 11.79
N GLY A 107 -2.55 1.48 11.37
CA GLY A 107 -2.08 0.11 11.48
C GLY A 107 -1.75 -0.29 12.91
N SER A 108 -1.76 -1.60 13.16
CA SER A 108 -1.42 -2.17 14.45
C SER A 108 -0.01 -1.79 14.91
N VAL A 109 0.11 -1.29 16.15
CA VAL A 109 1.41 -0.98 16.77
C VAL A 109 2.33 -2.21 16.81
N LYS A 110 1.75 -3.39 16.98
CA LYS A 110 2.50 -4.66 16.97
C LYS A 110 3.10 -4.91 15.58
N GLU A 111 2.31 -4.76 14.51
CA GLU A 111 2.77 -4.98 13.15
C GLU A 111 3.83 -3.94 12.72
N TYR A 112 3.67 -2.70 13.16
CA TYR A 112 4.68 -1.65 12.98
C TYR A 112 6.02 -2.03 13.63
N LYS A 113 6.00 -2.49 14.89
CA LYS A 113 7.22 -2.94 15.60
C LYS A 113 7.87 -4.13 14.90
N ASN A 114 7.08 -5.13 14.51
CA ASN A 114 7.57 -6.28 13.76
C ASN A 114 8.23 -5.85 12.43
N ALA A 115 7.66 -4.88 11.72
CA ALA A 115 8.23 -4.36 10.47
C ALA A 115 9.60 -3.71 10.70
N ILE A 116 9.76 -2.91 11.78
CA ILE A 116 11.05 -2.33 12.15
C ILE A 116 12.08 -3.41 12.47
N GLU A 117 11.70 -4.43 13.26
CA GLU A 117 12.57 -5.56 13.61
C GLU A 117 13.00 -6.37 12.37
N GLU A 118 12.14 -6.45 11.35
CA GLU A 118 12.45 -7.06 10.06
C GLU A 118 13.30 -6.16 9.14
N GLY A 119 13.65 -4.94 9.57
CA GLY A 119 14.54 -4.02 8.84
C GLY A 119 13.82 -3.17 7.80
N VAL A 120 12.53 -2.87 7.99
CA VAL A 120 11.78 -1.89 7.19
C VAL A 120 12.10 -0.48 7.67
N GLU A 121 12.39 0.43 6.76
CA GLU A 121 12.57 1.85 7.03
C GLU A 121 11.22 2.58 6.96
N PHE A 122 10.99 3.53 7.87
CA PHE A 122 9.79 4.37 7.88
C PHE A 122 10.15 5.83 7.71
N VAL A 123 9.53 6.48 6.72
CA VAL A 123 9.60 7.93 6.51
C VAL A 123 8.23 8.52 6.76
N PHE A 124 8.14 9.27 7.84
CA PHE A 124 6.92 9.97 8.25
C PHE A 124 6.85 11.37 7.66
N HIS A 125 5.66 11.97 7.73
CA HIS A 125 5.41 13.31 7.22
C HIS A 125 5.74 13.44 5.72
N ALA A 126 5.44 12.38 4.95
CA ALA A 126 5.70 12.25 3.53
C ALA A 126 4.39 12.01 2.77
N SER A 127 3.96 12.99 2.00
CA SER A 127 2.75 12.93 1.14
C SER A 127 3.16 12.78 -0.33
N PRO A 128 2.66 11.78 -1.07
CA PRO A 128 3.05 11.58 -2.46
C PRO A 128 2.51 12.71 -3.36
N LYS A 129 3.33 13.21 -4.27
CA LYS A 129 2.99 14.22 -5.29
C LYS A 129 2.96 13.65 -6.69
N GLU A 130 4.00 12.92 -7.07
CA GLU A 130 4.09 12.28 -8.39
C GLU A 130 5.08 11.12 -8.37
N VAL A 131 4.89 10.16 -9.25
CA VAL A 131 5.83 9.09 -9.51
C VAL A 131 6.84 9.57 -10.55
N ILE A 132 8.12 9.45 -10.24
CA ILE A 132 9.22 9.81 -11.14
C ILE A 132 9.41 8.68 -12.13
N LEU A 133 9.25 8.99 -13.41
CA LEU A 133 9.42 8.00 -14.49
C LEU A 133 10.80 8.11 -15.09
N GLY A 134 11.42 6.97 -15.37
CA GLY A 134 12.61 6.85 -16.20
C GLY A 134 12.28 6.87 -17.69
N ASP A 135 13.32 6.82 -18.53
CA ASP A 135 13.20 6.89 -20.01
C ASP A 135 12.37 5.73 -20.60
N ASN A 136 12.27 4.62 -19.89
CA ASN A 136 11.48 3.44 -20.29
C ASN A 136 10.01 3.49 -19.80
N GLY A 137 9.58 4.60 -19.21
CA GLY A 137 8.24 4.78 -18.66
C GLY A 137 7.95 4.01 -17.37
N LYS A 138 8.95 3.37 -16.77
CA LYS A 138 8.82 2.75 -15.43
C LYS A 138 9.12 3.77 -14.34
N ALA A 139 8.54 3.55 -13.17
CA ALA A 139 8.90 4.31 -11.99
C ALA A 139 10.37 4.04 -11.61
N VAL A 140 11.11 5.11 -11.33
CA VAL A 140 12.47 5.08 -10.78
C VAL A 140 12.52 5.71 -9.39
N GLY A 141 11.40 6.22 -8.92
CA GLY A 141 11.25 6.84 -7.62
C GLY A 141 9.90 7.55 -7.49
N ILE A 142 9.77 8.26 -6.39
CA ILE A 142 8.59 9.07 -6.09
C ILE A 142 8.98 10.41 -5.49
N HIS A 143 8.33 11.47 -5.93
CA HIS A 143 8.44 12.82 -5.39
C HIS A 143 7.44 13.02 -4.27
N MET A 144 7.92 13.46 -3.11
CA MET A 144 7.15 13.59 -1.88
C MET A 144 7.15 15.03 -1.39
N ALA A 145 6.01 15.49 -0.93
CA ALA A 145 5.94 16.69 -0.11
C ALA A 145 6.20 16.34 1.35
N LYS A 146 7.08 17.09 2.01
CA LYS A 146 7.17 17.07 3.46
C LYS A 146 5.92 17.70 4.06
N THR A 147 5.31 17.05 5.06
CA THR A 147 4.11 17.53 5.72
C THR A 147 4.34 17.81 7.20
N VAL A 148 3.48 18.61 7.79
CA VAL A 148 3.34 18.81 9.24
C VAL A 148 1.89 18.64 9.64
N LEU A 149 1.66 18.30 10.90
CA LEU A 149 0.32 18.22 11.46
C LEU A 149 -0.14 19.63 11.87
N GLY A 150 -1.18 20.11 11.22
CA GLY A 150 -1.83 21.38 11.52
C GLY A 150 -2.95 21.24 12.57
N ALA A 151 -3.85 22.22 12.58
CA ALA A 151 -4.99 22.22 13.50
C ALA A 151 -5.92 21.03 13.29
N LYS A 152 -6.63 20.64 14.35
CA LYS A 152 -7.69 19.62 14.27
C LYS A 152 -8.90 20.17 13.55
N ASP A 153 -9.49 19.36 12.68
CA ASP A 153 -10.78 19.62 12.05
C ASP A 153 -11.95 19.30 13.00
N GLU A 154 -13.19 19.53 12.55
CA GLU A 154 -14.42 19.26 13.31
C GLU A 154 -14.57 17.80 13.74
N SER A 155 -13.93 16.85 13.03
CA SER A 155 -13.90 15.42 13.37
C SER A 155 -12.81 15.08 14.40
N GLY A 156 -12.02 16.05 14.85
CA GLY A 156 -10.88 15.88 15.74
C GLY A 156 -9.60 15.38 15.04
N ARG A 157 -9.59 15.26 13.71
CA ARG A 157 -8.43 14.87 12.93
C ARG A 157 -7.55 16.09 12.63
N GLN A 158 -6.25 15.94 12.85
CA GLN A 158 -5.31 16.98 12.43
C GLN A 158 -5.22 17.04 10.90
N LYS A 159 -5.38 18.25 10.35
CA LYS A 159 -5.11 18.53 8.95
C LYS A 159 -3.62 18.36 8.68
N MET A 160 -3.29 18.01 7.45
CA MET A 160 -1.90 18.00 7.01
C MET A 160 -1.65 19.26 6.19
N GLU A 161 -0.50 19.87 6.45
CA GLU A 161 -0.03 21.05 5.73
C GLU A 161 1.32 20.73 5.11
N GLU A 162 1.49 21.10 3.83
CA GLU A 162 2.77 20.92 3.16
C GLU A 162 3.78 21.97 3.61
N VAL A 163 5.00 21.53 3.86
CA VAL A 163 6.12 22.44 4.20
C VAL A 163 6.70 22.99 2.91
N LYS A 164 6.57 24.29 2.68
CA LYS A 164 7.09 24.94 1.48
C LYS A 164 8.60 24.73 1.36
N GLY A 165 9.03 24.18 0.22
CA GLY A 165 10.44 23.86 -0.04
C GLY A 165 10.97 22.65 0.72
N GLY A 166 10.10 21.85 1.32
CA GLY A 166 10.46 20.61 2.03
C GLY A 166 10.34 19.35 1.17
N ASP A 167 10.09 19.50 -0.12
CA ASP A 167 9.89 18.37 -1.04
C ASP A 167 11.20 17.57 -1.21
N PHE A 168 11.07 16.26 -1.40
CA PHE A 168 12.19 15.35 -1.57
C PHE A 168 11.82 14.15 -2.45
N ASN A 169 12.84 13.47 -2.96
CA ASN A 169 12.65 12.26 -3.77
C ASN A 169 13.10 11.03 -3.01
N VAL A 170 12.40 9.91 -3.26
CA VAL A 170 12.77 8.59 -2.79
C VAL A 170 12.92 7.69 -4.01
N ASN A 171 14.08 7.06 -4.17
CA ASN A 171 14.32 6.11 -5.25
C ASN A 171 13.54 4.81 -5.01
N ALA A 172 13.05 4.19 -6.07
CA ALA A 172 12.33 2.92 -6.02
C ALA A 172 12.39 2.18 -7.34
N ASP A 173 12.62 0.88 -7.29
CA ASP A 173 12.48 -0.05 -8.42
C ASP A 173 11.04 -0.55 -8.53
N ALA A 174 10.30 -0.58 -7.43
CA ALA A 174 8.89 -0.92 -7.37
C ALA A 174 8.16 -0.07 -6.30
N ILE A 175 6.93 0.32 -6.60
CA ILE A 175 6.09 1.10 -5.69
C ILE A 175 4.78 0.36 -5.44
N ILE A 176 4.38 0.24 -4.16
CA ILE A 176 3.12 -0.36 -3.75
C ILE A 176 2.22 0.71 -3.13
N MET A 177 1.02 0.88 -3.70
CA MET A 177 0.00 1.80 -3.20
C MET A 177 -0.91 1.09 -2.20
N ALA A 178 -0.74 1.37 -0.89
CA ALA A 178 -1.52 0.80 0.20
C ALA A 178 -2.40 1.86 0.89
N LEU A 179 -3.23 2.54 0.09
CA LEU A 179 -4.01 3.72 0.49
C LEU A 179 -5.37 3.38 1.12
N GLY A 180 -5.65 2.10 1.33
CA GLY A 180 -6.94 1.58 1.79
C GLY A 180 -7.90 1.27 0.64
N PHE A 181 -9.17 1.03 1.00
CA PHE A 181 -10.19 0.54 0.08
C PHE A 181 -11.40 1.46 0.07
N ASP A 182 -12.12 1.44 -1.04
CA ASP A 182 -13.46 1.98 -1.13
C ASP A 182 -14.46 0.87 -0.72
N PRO A 183 -15.53 1.22 0.02
CA PRO A 183 -16.56 0.26 0.43
C PRO A 183 -17.36 -0.28 -0.76
#